data_d7a6209422a21b058a30ca6ff5a6b601
#
_entry.id   d7a6209422a21b058a30ca6ff5a6b601
#
_cell.length_a   1.000
_cell.length_b   1.000
_cell.length_c   1.000
_cell.angle_alpha   90.00
_cell.angle_beta   90.00
_cell.angle_gamma   90.00
#
_symmetry.space_group_name_H-M   'P 1'
#
loop_
_entity.id
_entity.type
_entity.pdbx_description
1 polymer ?
#
loop_
_entity_poly.entity_id
_entity_poly.type
_entity_poly.pdbx_seq_one_letter_code
_entity_poly.pdbx_strand_id
1 'polypeptide(L)'
;MIVNQGDIYLVNLNPIKGHEQGGYRPVLIIQGDVANKYLNTVIVVPLTSNLEAKYKKGTYFISKEVSGLNFDSIALIFQIRTIDKRRLGKWVSKISKKDSFNVINNLIELL
;
A
#
# COMPACT_ATOMS: atom_id res chain seq x y z
N MET A 1 -1.68 16.88 8.36
CA MET A 1 -2.20 15.59 7.84
C MET A 1 -1.90 14.48 8.84
N ILE A 2 -2.92 13.74 9.25
CA ILE A 2 -2.76 12.58 10.13
C ILE A 2 -2.80 11.33 9.27
N VAL A 3 -1.71 10.57 9.27
CA VAL A 3 -1.59 9.31 8.52
C VAL A 3 -1.66 8.15 9.50
N ASN A 4 -2.49 7.17 9.19
CA ASN A 4 -2.65 5.99 10.04
C ASN A 4 -2.33 4.71 9.26
N GLN A 5 -1.82 3.72 9.99
CA GLN A 5 -1.64 2.38 9.42
C GLN A 5 -2.98 1.85 8.91
N GLY A 6 -2.99 1.32 7.71
CA GLY A 6 -4.21 0.82 7.06
C GLY A 6 -4.91 1.83 6.16
N ASP A 7 -4.51 3.11 6.21
CA ASP A 7 -5.04 4.10 5.28
C ASP A 7 -4.63 3.77 3.84
N ILE A 8 -5.52 4.08 2.90
CA ILE A 8 -5.26 3.99 1.46
C ILE A 8 -5.32 5.40 0.88
N TYR A 9 -4.24 5.81 0.22
CA TYR A 9 -4.11 7.09 -0.46
C TYR A 9 -3.83 6.89 -1.94
N LEU A 10 -4.26 7.84 -2.77
CA LEU A 10 -3.79 7.93 -4.16
C LEU A 10 -2.44 8.64 -4.19
N VAL A 11 -1.49 8.07 -4.91
CA VAL A 11 -0.12 8.58 -4.99
C VAL A 11 0.40 8.44 -6.41
N ASN A 12 1.12 9.45 -6.89
CA ASN A 12 1.91 9.33 -8.10
C ASN A 12 3.25 8.70 -7.74
N LEU A 13 3.49 7.48 -8.20
CA LEU A 13 4.70 6.72 -7.90
C LEU A 13 5.83 6.99 -8.90
N ASN A 14 5.60 7.82 -9.91
CA ASN A 14 6.66 8.21 -10.84
C ASN A 14 7.61 9.23 -10.19
N PRO A 15 8.89 9.30 -10.59
CA PRO A 15 9.55 8.44 -11.60
C PRO A 15 9.85 7.04 -11.06
N ILE A 16 9.96 6.09 -11.98
CA ILE A 16 10.30 4.70 -11.65
C ILE A 16 11.63 4.32 -12.29
N LYS A 17 12.23 3.22 -11.80
CA LYS A 17 13.42 2.62 -12.39
C LYS A 17 13.15 1.13 -12.62
N GLY A 18 13.43 0.66 -13.84
CA GLY A 18 13.32 -0.75 -14.18
C GLY A 18 11.94 -1.33 -13.90
N HIS A 19 11.90 -2.36 -13.08
CA HIS A 19 10.67 -3.10 -12.79
C HIS A 19 9.85 -2.56 -11.63
N GLU A 20 10.15 -1.35 -11.16
CA GLU A 20 9.36 -0.71 -10.11
C GLU A 20 7.94 -0.42 -10.59
N GLN A 21 6.98 -0.50 -9.66
CA GLN A 21 5.61 -0.13 -9.94
C GLN A 21 5.49 1.39 -10.00
N GLY A 22 4.96 1.90 -11.11
CA GLY A 22 4.78 3.33 -11.31
C GLY A 22 3.34 3.73 -11.51
N GLY A 23 3.14 5.00 -11.91
CA GLY A 23 1.85 5.58 -12.22
C GLY A 23 1.13 6.12 -11.01
N TYR A 24 -0.05 6.70 -11.26
CA TYR A 24 -0.95 7.24 -10.23
C TYR A 24 -1.88 6.12 -9.78
N ARG A 25 -1.70 5.68 -8.53
CA ARG A 25 -2.42 4.52 -8.03
C ARG A 25 -2.63 4.53 -6.53
N PRO A 26 -3.54 3.69 -6.01
CA PRO A 26 -3.71 3.54 -4.57
C PRO A 26 -2.46 2.90 -3.95
N VAL A 27 -2.13 3.37 -2.76
CA VAL A 27 -1.10 2.75 -1.91
C VAL A 27 -1.67 2.52 -0.52
N LEU A 28 -1.26 1.43 0.10
CA LEU A 28 -1.63 1.07 1.46
C LEU A 28 -0.52 1.51 2.41
N ILE A 29 -0.88 2.25 3.45
CA ILE A 29 0.05 2.65 4.51
C ILE A 29 0.25 1.46 5.45
N ILE A 30 1.47 0.94 5.52
CA ILE A 30 1.79 -0.15 6.44
C ILE A 30 2.66 0.29 7.61
N GLN A 31 3.21 1.51 7.55
CA GLN A 31 4.01 2.04 8.64
C GLN A 31 3.15 2.24 9.89
N GLY A 32 3.70 1.86 11.05
CA GLY A 32 3.00 1.95 12.33
C GLY A 32 2.70 3.39 12.73
N ASP A 33 1.66 3.57 13.56
CA ASP A 33 1.13 4.89 13.88
C ASP A 33 2.11 5.76 14.67
N VAL A 34 2.95 5.17 15.51
CA VAL A 34 3.98 5.94 16.23
C VAL A 34 4.97 6.55 15.24
N ALA A 35 5.48 5.75 14.30
CA ALA A 35 6.38 6.25 13.26
C ALA A 35 5.68 7.27 12.36
N ASN A 36 4.41 7.03 12.02
CA ASN A 36 3.62 7.95 11.22
C ASN A 36 3.51 9.34 11.84
N LYS A 37 3.50 9.39 13.17
CA LYS A 37 3.41 10.67 13.90
C LYS A 37 4.70 11.49 13.81
N TYR A 38 5.85 10.82 13.86
CA TYR A 38 7.14 11.50 14.01
C TYR A 38 7.97 11.60 12.76
N LEU A 39 7.82 10.68 11.80
CA LEU A 39 8.62 10.67 10.58
C LEU A 39 7.96 11.51 9.48
N ASN A 40 8.79 12.09 8.62
CA ASN A 40 8.34 12.80 7.42
C ASN A 40 8.18 11.88 6.22
N THR A 41 8.50 10.61 6.38
CA THR A 41 8.36 9.59 5.37
C THR A 41 7.38 8.52 5.82
N VAL A 42 6.89 7.74 4.87
CA VAL A 42 5.91 6.70 5.14
C VAL A 42 6.18 5.48 4.28
N ILE A 43 6.08 4.30 4.90
CA ILE A 43 6.26 3.02 4.22
C ILE A 43 4.92 2.60 3.63
N VAL A 44 4.90 2.38 2.32
CA VAL A 44 3.68 2.07 1.58
C VAL A 44 3.84 0.81 0.73
N VAL A 45 2.71 0.19 0.42
CA VAL A 45 2.61 -0.94 -0.51
C VAL A 45 1.67 -0.52 -1.64
N PRO A 46 2.14 -0.52 -2.90
CA PRO A 46 1.26 -0.21 -4.03
C PRO A 46 0.17 -1.27 -4.21
N LEU A 47 -1.00 -0.82 -4.63
CA LEU A 47 -2.12 -1.70 -4.97
C LEU A 47 -2.32 -1.66 -6.49
N THR A 48 -2.74 -2.77 -7.06
CA THR A 48 -3.09 -2.86 -8.48
C THR A 48 -4.44 -3.56 -8.65
N SER A 49 -5.21 -3.12 -9.63
CA SER A 49 -6.44 -3.81 -10.03
C SER A 49 -6.18 -4.93 -11.04
N ASN A 50 -4.94 -5.10 -11.48
CA ASN A 50 -4.57 -6.21 -12.36
C ASN A 50 -4.49 -7.51 -11.54
N LEU A 51 -5.55 -8.31 -11.58
CA LEU A 51 -5.65 -9.51 -10.75
C LEU A 51 -4.69 -10.63 -11.16
N GLU A 52 -4.07 -10.55 -12.33
CA GLU A 52 -3.03 -11.50 -12.73
C GLU A 52 -1.79 -11.39 -11.84
N ALA A 53 -1.61 -10.26 -11.18
CA ALA A 53 -0.50 -10.08 -10.23
C ALA A 53 -0.56 -11.07 -9.07
N LYS A 54 -1.72 -11.67 -8.76
CA LYS A 54 -1.87 -12.64 -7.67
C LYS A 54 -0.99 -13.88 -7.84
N TYR A 55 -0.53 -14.15 -9.05
CA TYR A 55 0.36 -15.30 -9.31
C TYR A 55 1.81 -15.02 -8.95
N LYS A 56 2.16 -13.77 -8.66
CA LYS A 56 3.51 -13.42 -8.21
C LYS A 56 3.62 -13.63 -6.72
N LYS A 57 4.81 -14.06 -6.27
CA LYS A 57 5.10 -14.15 -4.83
C LYS A 57 5.21 -12.74 -4.25
N GLY A 58 4.91 -12.62 -2.96
CA GLY A 58 4.94 -11.32 -2.30
C GLY A 58 3.74 -10.46 -2.67
N THR A 59 2.59 -11.07 -2.90
CA THR A 59 1.34 -10.37 -3.17
C THR A 59 0.25 -10.83 -2.22
N TYR A 60 -0.78 -9.96 -2.05
CA TYR A 60 -1.91 -10.27 -1.17
C TYR A 60 -3.18 -9.72 -1.78
N PHE A 61 -4.19 -10.58 -1.95
CA PHE A 61 -5.50 -10.17 -2.49
C PHE A 61 -6.30 -9.40 -1.44
N ILE A 62 -6.86 -8.27 -1.85
CA ILE A 62 -7.74 -7.44 -1.02
C ILE A 62 -9.02 -7.19 -1.81
N SER A 63 -10.14 -7.73 -1.35
CA SER A 63 -11.42 -7.50 -2.02
C SER A 63 -11.84 -6.03 -1.93
N LYS A 64 -12.68 -5.60 -2.85
CA LYS A 64 -13.23 -4.24 -2.83
C LYS A 64 -14.06 -3.98 -1.57
N GLU A 65 -14.68 -5.00 -1.01
CA GLU A 65 -15.44 -4.89 0.24
C GLU A 65 -14.52 -4.54 1.42
N VAL A 66 -13.29 -5.08 1.42
CA VAL A 66 -12.29 -4.80 2.45
C VAL A 66 -11.60 -3.46 2.21
N SER A 67 -11.21 -3.19 0.97
CA SER A 67 -10.42 -1.99 0.64
C SER A 67 -11.25 -0.71 0.55
N GLY A 68 -12.54 -0.83 0.25
CA GLY A 68 -13.37 0.33 -0.07
C GLY A 68 -13.08 0.93 -1.45
N LEU A 69 -12.26 0.26 -2.26
CA LEU A 69 -12.01 0.67 -3.64
C LEU A 69 -13.11 0.14 -4.56
N ASN A 70 -13.16 0.65 -5.79
CA ASN A 70 -14.15 0.25 -6.78
C ASN A 70 -13.88 -1.14 -7.36
N PHE A 71 -12.67 -1.65 -7.22
CA PHE A 71 -12.22 -2.92 -7.78
C PHE A 71 -11.49 -3.74 -6.74
N ASP A 72 -11.56 -5.07 -6.89
CA ASP A 72 -10.66 -5.97 -6.16
C ASP A 72 -9.22 -5.60 -6.51
N SER A 73 -8.33 -5.73 -5.55
CA SER A 73 -6.94 -5.29 -5.70
C SER A 73 -5.97 -6.35 -5.21
N ILE A 74 -4.75 -6.24 -5.72
CA ILE A 74 -3.61 -7.02 -5.24
C ILE A 74 -2.62 -6.04 -4.60
N ALA A 75 -2.28 -6.29 -3.35
CA ALA A 75 -1.21 -5.56 -2.68
C ALA A 75 0.13 -6.13 -3.16
N LEU A 76 0.95 -5.27 -3.77
CA LEU A 76 2.25 -5.64 -4.31
C LEU A 76 3.31 -5.50 -3.22
N ILE A 77 3.34 -6.45 -2.29
CA ILE A 77 4.19 -6.37 -1.10
C ILE A 77 5.66 -6.35 -1.49
N PHE A 78 6.03 -7.07 -2.56
CA PHE A 78 7.40 -7.06 -3.07
C PHE A 78 7.83 -5.70 -3.62
N GLN A 79 6.89 -4.77 -3.83
CA GLN A 79 7.14 -3.41 -4.28
C GLN A 79 7.06 -2.39 -3.13
N ILE A 80 7.15 -2.86 -1.90
CA ILE A 80 7.17 -2.00 -0.71
C ILE A 80 8.23 -0.90 -0.88
N ARG A 81 7.87 0.33 -0.52
CA ARG A 81 8.79 1.46 -0.61
C ARG A 81 8.47 2.53 0.41
N THR A 82 9.46 3.36 0.67
CA THR A 82 9.31 4.54 1.52
C THR A 82 9.19 5.77 0.63
N ILE A 83 8.20 6.60 0.90
CA ILE A 83 8.00 7.86 0.19
C ILE A 83 7.88 9.02 1.16
N ASP A 84 8.12 10.23 0.68
CA ASP A 84 7.87 11.45 1.44
C ASP A 84 6.36 11.60 1.64
N LYS A 85 5.93 11.97 2.84
CA LYS A 85 4.51 12.19 3.13
C LYS A 85 3.85 13.21 2.20
N ARG A 86 4.62 14.17 1.68
CA ARG A 86 4.10 15.18 0.76
C ARG A 86 3.62 14.58 -0.57
N ARG A 87 4.03 13.35 -0.87
CA ARG A 87 3.58 12.64 -2.07
C ARG A 87 2.19 12.02 -1.93
N LEU A 88 1.68 11.92 -0.69
CA LEU A 88 0.33 11.39 -0.46
C LEU A 88 -0.70 12.36 -1.04
N GLY A 89 -1.53 11.85 -1.92
CA GLY A 89 -2.61 12.61 -2.54
C GLY A 89 -3.92 12.43 -1.75
N LYS A 90 -4.99 12.10 -2.46
CA LYS A 90 -6.31 11.95 -1.86
C LYS A 90 -6.38 10.70 -0.97
N TRP A 91 -6.87 10.86 0.26
CA TRP A 91 -7.28 9.73 1.10
C TRP A 91 -8.50 9.05 0.47
N VAL A 92 -8.49 7.73 0.36
CA VAL A 92 -9.55 6.98 -0.28
C VAL A 92 -10.36 6.19 0.74
N SER A 93 -9.69 5.43 1.59
CA SER A 93 -10.34 4.53 2.53
C SER A 93 -9.34 4.03 3.57
N LYS A 94 -9.81 3.14 4.43
CA LYS A 94 -8.98 2.52 5.46
C LYS A 94 -9.38 1.05 5.58
N ILE A 95 -8.40 0.16 5.66
CA ILE A 95 -8.65 -1.25 5.99
C ILE A 95 -8.50 -1.47 7.49
N SER A 96 -9.05 -2.57 7.99
CA SER A 96 -8.98 -2.92 9.41
C SER A 96 -7.55 -3.25 9.84
N LYS A 97 -7.31 -3.23 11.15
CA LYS A 97 -6.03 -3.68 11.72
C LYS A 97 -5.74 -5.12 11.38
N LYS A 98 -6.75 -5.98 11.40
CA LYS A 98 -6.60 -7.39 11.04
C LYS A 98 -6.09 -7.55 9.62
N ASP A 99 -6.69 -6.82 8.67
CA ASP A 99 -6.27 -6.87 7.27
C ASP A 99 -4.87 -6.29 7.09
N SER A 100 -4.56 -5.21 7.80
CA SER A 100 -3.21 -4.65 7.79
C SER A 100 -2.17 -5.65 8.29
N PHE A 101 -2.47 -6.37 9.36
CA PHE A 101 -1.55 -7.40 9.88
C PHE A 101 -1.40 -8.56 8.92
N ASN A 102 -2.43 -8.93 8.17
CA ASN A 102 -2.30 -9.97 7.14
C ASN A 102 -1.29 -9.55 6.07
N VAL A 103 -1.33 -8.30 5.65
CA VAL A 103 -0.35 -7.77 4.69
C VAL A 103 1.05 -7.79 5.30
N ILE A 104 1.19 -7.31 6.54
CA ILE A 104 2.49 -7.27 7.24
C ILE A 104 3.05 -8.68 7.42
N ASN A 105 2.22 -9.66 7.77
CA ASN A 105 2.67 -11.04 7.91
C ASN A 105 3.19 -11.61 6.59
N ASN A 106 2.55 -11.26 5.47
CA ASN A 106 3.05 -11.64 4.16
C ASN A 106 4.40 -10.98 3.84
N LEU A 107 4.60 -9.74 4.30
CA LEU A 107 5.90 -9.07 4.16
C LEU A 107 6.98 -9.82 4.94
N ILE A 108 6.67 -10.23 6.17
CA ILE A 108 7.62 -10.99 7.00
C ILE A 108 8.02 -12.29 6.30
N GLU A 109 7.07 -12.99 5.70
CA GLU A 109 7.37 -14.22 4.97
C GLU A 109 8.25 -13.97 3.74
N LEU A 110 8.13 -12.79 3.12
CA LEU A 110 8.94 -12.42 1.97
C LEU A 110 10.40 -12.17 2.36
N LEU A 111 10.63 -11.74 3.59
CA LEU A 111 11.96 -11.44 4.11
C LEU A 111 12.64 -12.72 4.62
#